data_371a75061427ba4db2138048b349b686
#
_entry.id   371a75061427ba4db2138048b349b686
#
_cell.length_a   1.000
_cell.length_b   1.000
_cell.length_c   1.000
_cell.angle_alpha   90.00
_cell.angle_beta   90.00
_cell.angle_gamma   90.00
#
_symmetry.space_group_name_H-M   'P 1'
#
loop_
_entity.id
_entity.type
_entity.pdbx_description
1 polymer ?
#
loop_
_entity_poly.entity_id
_entity_poly.type
_entity_poly.pdbx_seq_one_letter_code
_entity_poly.pdbx_strand_id
1 'polypeptide(L)'
;MDDFITPHNSELYYQRQVKQFGQEGVHSFIRFYMIPGFGHGFGPFNAKIDSLTALQNWVEKGQAPSGLTAVDGNQNANRARPLCEWPKFPKFTGASGTENNPASFTCTE
;
A
#
# COMPACT_ATOMS: atom_id res chain seq x y z
N MET A 1 -3.27 0.61 13.49
CA MET A 1 -2.51 -0.66 13.66
C MET A 1 -3.51 -1.78 13.61
N ASP A 2 -3.14 -2.94 13.05
CA ASP A 2 -3.99 -4.13 13.12
C ASP A 2 -3.99 -4.66 14.56
N ASP A 3 -5.18 -4.83 15.14
CA ASP A 3 -5.33 -5.24 16.55
C ASP A 3 -5.31 -6.78 16.73
N PHE A 4 -5.34 -7.53 15.62
CA PHE A 4 -5.37 -8.99 15.63
C PHE A 4 -4.07 -9.61 15.16
N ILE A 5 -3.45 -9.04 14.13
CA ILE A 5 -2.21 -9.57 13.53
C ILE A 5 -1.20 -8.42 13.41
N THR A 6 -0.03 -8.60 14.01
CA THR A 6 1.00 -7.57 13.92
C THR A 6 1.54 -7.44 12.48
N PRO A 7 1.50 -6.25 11.89
CA PRO A 7 2.04 -6.02 10.54
C PRO A 7 3.56 -6.23 10.47
N HIS A 8 4.25 -6.18 11.62
CA HIS A 8 5.69 -6.44 11.72
C HIS A 8 6.06 -7.86 11.24
N ASN A 9 5.18 -8.84 11.42
CA ASN A 9 5.43 -10.19 10.91
C ASN A 9 5.49 -10.24 9.37
N SER A 10 4.65 -9.45 8.69
CA SER A 10 4.68 -9.33 7.23
C SER A 10 5.96 -8.65 6.74
N GLU A 11 6.42 -7.63 7.47
CA GLU A 11 7.70 -6.97 7.21
C GLU A 11 8.87 -7.92 7.36
N LEU A 12 8.95 -8.67 8.45
CA LEU A 12 9.99 -9.68 8.68
C LEU A 12 9.97 -10.77 7.60
N TYR A 13 8.79 -11.20 7.19
CA TYR A 13 8.67 -12.18 6.10
C TYR A 13 9.26 -11.61 4.80
N TYR A 14 8.89 -10.39 4.41
CA TYR A 14 9.41 -9.73 3.22
C TYR A 14 10.94 -9.58 3.27
N GLN A 15 11.47 -9.14 4.40
CA GLN A 15 12.93 -9.00 4.59
C GLN A 15 13.67 -10.34 4.44
N ARG A 16 13.08 -11.45 4.92
CA ARG A 16 13.65 -12.79 4.73
C ARG A 16 13.69 -13.19 3.25
N GLN A 17 12.64 -12.84 2.48
CA GLN A 17 12.64 -13.09 1.04
C GLN A 17 13.73 -12.28 0.33
N VAL A 18 13.89 -11.01 0.69
CA VAL A 18 14.97 -10.15 0.16
C VAL A 18 16.34 -10.72 0.49
N LYS A 19 16.53 -11.21 1.71
CA LYS A 19 17.80 -11.84 2.11
C LYS A 19 18.10 -13.10 1.29
N GLN A 20 17.10 -13.87 0.93
CA GLN A 20 17.26 -15.15 0.21
C GLN A 20 17.43 -14.94 -1.30
N PHE A 21 16.67 -14.05 -1.91
CA PHE A 21 16.56 -13.90 -3.37
C PHE A 21 17.19 -12.61 -3.92
N GLY A 22 17.62 -11.70 -3.05
CA GLY A 22 18.01 -10.35 -3.41
C GLY A 22 16.80 -9.44 -3.70
N GLN A 23 17.02 -8.12 -3.67
CA GLN A 23 15.96 -7.15 -3.89
C GLN A 23 15.32 -7.28 -5.29
N GLU A 24 16.13 -7.39 -6.33
CA GLU A 24 15.63 -7.54 -7.70
C GLU A 24 14.89 -8.86 -7.90
N GLY A 25 15.39 -9.95 -7.32
CA GLY A 25 14.74 -11.25 -7.36
C GLY A 25 13.34 -11.20 -6.75
N VAL A 26 13.22 -10.65 -5.54
CA VAL A 26 11.94 -10.46 -4.86
C VAL A 26 11.02 -9.54 -5.66
N HIS A 27 11.54 -8.46 -6.21
CA HIS A 27 10.78 -7.49 -6.98
C HIS A 27 10.17 -8.06 -8.27
N SER A 28 10.68 -9.19 -8.75
CA SER A 28 10.10 -9.88 -9.91
C SER A 28 8.76 -10.56 -9.63
N PHE A 29 8.43 -10.87 -8.35
CA PHE A 29 7.22 -11.60 -7.97
C PHE A 29 6.49 -11.10 -6.72
N ILE A 30 7.05 -10.14 -5.96
CA ILE A 30 6.41 -9.52 -4.78
C ILE A 30 6.42 -8.00 -4.90
N ARG A 31 5.29 -7.39 -4.57
CA ARG A 31 5.16 -5.98 -4.19
C ARG A 31 4.58 -5.90 -2.80
N PHE A 32 5.25 -5.22 -1.89
CA PHE A 32 4.83 -5.13 -0.50
C PHE A 32 4.45 -3.69 -0.14
N TYR A 33 3.23 -3.53 0.38
CA TYR A 33 2.67 -2.24 0.77
C TYR A 33 2.18 -2.31 2.21
N MET A 34 2.55 -1.31 3.00
CA MET A 34 1.97 -1.06 4.31
C MET A 34 0.96 0.09 4.19
N ILE A 35 -0.22 -0.07 4.75
CA ILE A 35 -1.30 0.94 4.66
C ILE A 35 -1.51 1.59 6.01
N PRO A 36 -0.97 2.81 6.23
CA PRO A 36 -1.14 3.50 7.50
C PRO A 36 -2.61 3.74 7.84
N GLY A 37 -3.00 3.44 9.07
CA GLY A 37 -4.36 3.65 9.56
C GLY A 37 -5.37 2.57 9.18
N PHE A 38 -4.98 1.58 8.40
CA PHE A 38 -5.82 0.42 8.09
C PHE A 38 -5.59 -0.69 9.13
N GLY A 39 -6.67 -1.24 9.67
CA GLY A 39 -6.63 -2.35 10.61
C GLY A 39 -7.00 -3.67 9.92
N HIS A 40 -7.75 -4.52 10.61
CA HIS A 40 -8.15 -5.85 10.12
C HIS A 40 -9.44 -5.83 9.29
N GLY A 41 -9.54 -4.92 8.31
CA GLY A 41 -10.69 -4.78 7.41
C GLY A 41 -11.79 -3.85 7.94
N PHE A 42 -11.59 -3.19 9.05
CA PHE A 42 -12.48 -2.19 9.64
C PHE A 42 -11.68 -1.11 10.39
N GLY A 43 -12.35 -0.06 10.81
CA GLY A 43 -11.75 1.03 11.57
C GLY A 43 -11.86 2.40 10.89
N PRO A 44 -11.11 3.41 11.38
CA PRO A 44 -11.20 4.79 10.88
C PRO A 44 -10.84 4.96 9.41
N PHE A 45 -10.00 4.09 8.87
CA PHE A 45 -9.69 4.01 7.45
C PHE A 45 -9.91 2.58 6.96
N ASN A 46 -10.93 2.38 6.14
CA ASN A 46 -11.27 1.07 5.57
C ASN A 46 -10.79 1.01 4.13
N ALA A 47 -9.51 0.72 3.93
CA ALA A 47 -8.86 0.74 2.63
C ALA A 47 -9.49 -0.24 1.64
N LYS A 48 -9.93 0.27 0.50
CA LYS A 48 -10.33 -0.50 -0.69
C LYS A 48 -9.32 -0.28 -1.80
N ILE A 49 -8.83 -1.37 -2.36
CA ILE A 49 -7.77 -1.37 -3.36
C ILE A 49 -8.16 -2.35 -4.47
N ASP A 50 -8.00 -1.96 -5.72
CA ASP A 50 -8.17 -2.87 -6.86
C ASP A 50 -6.92 -3.73 -7.06
N SER A 51 -6.66 -4.59 -6.10
CA SER A 51 -5.52 -5.49 -6.10
C SER A 51 -5.67 -6.64 -7.12
N LEU A 52 -6.90 -7.05 -7.40
CA LEU A 52 -7.16 -8.14 -8.35
C LEU A 52 -6.80 -7.73 -9.78
N THR A 53 -7.26 -6.58 -10.24
CA THR A 53 -6.90 -6.06 -11.57
C THR A 53 -5.39 -5.81 -11.68
N ALA A 54 -4.77 -5.27 -10.64
CA ALA A 54 -3.32 -5.08 -10.60
C ALA A 54 -2.55 -6.40 -10.74
N LEU A 55 -2.97 -7.45 -10.03
CA LEU A 55 -2.38 -8.77 -10.12
C LEU A 55 -2.61 -9.40 -11.50
N GLN A 56 -3.82 -9.32 -12.04
CA GLN A 56 -4.14 -9.83 -13.36
C GLN A 56 -3.28 -9.16 -14.45
N ASN A 57 -3.14 -7.85 -14.43
CA ASN A 57 -2.28 -7.13 -15.36
C ASN A 57 -0.81 -7.57 -15.25
N TRP A 58 -0.34 -7.83 -14.04
CA TRP A 58 1.03 -8.31 -13.84
C TRP A 58 1.23 -9.70 -14.44
N VAL A 59 0.34 -10.65 -14.13
CA VAL A 59 0.44 -12.04 -14.61
C VAL A 59 0.23 -12.15 -16.12
N GLU A 60 -0.79 -11.48 -16.65
CA GLU A 60 -1.20 -11.65 -18.06
C GLU A 60 -0.47 -10.72 -19.03
N LYS A 61 -0.08 -9.53 -18.57
CA LYS A 61 0.52 -8.49 -19.42
C LYS A 61 1.96 -8.12 -19.04
N GLY A 62 2.52 -8.73 -17.98
CA GLY A 62 3.84 -8.38 -17.46
C GLY A 62 3.92 -6.98 -16.85
N GLN A 63 2.79 -6.35 -16.54
CA GLN A 63 2.73 -4.99 -15.98
C GLN A 63 2.70 -5.05 -14.45
N ALA A 64 3.87 -4.94 -13.83
CA ALA A 64 3.98 -4.94 -12.38
C ALA A 64 3.17 -3.78 -11.76
N PRO A 65 2.55 -3.99 -10.57
CA PRO A 65 1.78 -2.95 -9.91
C PRO A 65 2.59 -1.68 -9.66
N SER A 66 2.01 -0.54 -10.01
CA SER A 66 2.56 0.79 -9.74
C SER A 66 1.42 1.81 -9.63
N GLY A 67 1.62 2.88 -8.87
CA GLY A 67 0.64 3.96 -8.77
C GLY A 67 -0.70 3.57 -8.15
N LEU A 68 -0.74 2.51 -7.33
CA LEU A 68 -1.96 2.06 -6.68
C LEU A 68 -2.45 3.09 -5.67
N THR A 69 -3.77 3.17 -5.53
CA THR A 69 -4.43 4.04 -4.56
C THR A 69 -5.37 3.23 -3.68
N ALA A 70 -5.33 3.49 -2.37
CA ALA A 70 -6.32 3.00 -1.43
C ALA A 70 -7.38 4.08 -1.24
N VAL A 71 -8.65 3.72 -1.41
CA VAL A 71 -9.81 4.59 -1.17
C VAL A 71 -10.50 4.14 0.10
N ASP A 72 -10.95 5.09 0.93
CA ASP A 72 -11.70 4.77 2.14
C ASP A 72 -13.11 4.28 1.79
N GLY A 73 -13.41 3.04 2.16
CA GLY A 73 -14.71 2.42 1.95
C GLY A 73 -15.73 2.73 3.05
N ASN A 74 -15.39 3.55 4.05
CA ASN A 74 -16.34 3.97 5.05
C ASN A 74 -17.38 4.94 4.46
N GLN A 75 -18.61 4.85 4.96
CA GLN A 75 -19.71 5.73 4.51
C GLN A 75 -19.36 7.22 4.76
N ASN A 76 -19.59 8.05 3.75
CA ASN A 76 -19.29 9.48 3.76
C ASN A 76 -17.81 9.85 3.90
N ALA A 77 -16.90 8.89 3.80
CA ALA A 77 -15.47 9.16 3.75
C ALA A 77 -15.04 9.45 2.30
N ASN A 78 -14.30 10.55 2.13
CA ASN A 78 -13.76 10.94 0.82
C ASN A 78 -12.23 10.79 0.76
N ARG A 79 -11.66 10.03 1.69
CA ARG A 79 -10.21 9.89 1.79
C ARG A 79 -9.67 8.92 0.77
N ALA A 80 -8.59 9.30 0.13
CA ALA A 80 -7.78 8.39 -0.68
C ALA A 80 -6.29 8.63 -0.39
N ARG A 81 -5.49 7.58 -0.50
CA ARG A 81 -4.05 7.61 -0.24
C ARG A 81 -3.32 6.83 -1.31
N PRO A 82 -2.20 7.33 -1.82
CA PRO A 82 -1.35 6.52 -2.67
C PRO A 82 -0.78 5.36 -1.86
N LEU A 83 -0.63 4.20 -2.49
CA LEU A 83 0.11 3.10 -1.92
C LEU A 83 1.58 3.27 -2.25
N CYS A 84 2.38 3.37 -1.21
CA CYS A 84 3.83 3.43 -1.33
C CYS A 84 4.43 2.06 -1.05
N GLU A 85 5.27 1.59 -1.96
CA GLU A 85 5.96 0.32 -1.76
C GLU A 85 6.92 0.43 -0.59
N TRP A 86 6.86 -0.53 0.33
CA TRP A 86 7.69 -0.57 1.52
C TRP A 86 9.20 -0.52 1.15
N PRO A 87 10.04 0.25 1.86
CA PRO A 87 9.81 0.90 3.16
C PRO A 87 9.19 2.32 3.08
N LYS A 88 8.84 2.82 1.90
CA LYS A 88 8.26 4.14 1.74
C LYS A 88 6.85 4.23 2.32
N PHE A 89 6.48 5.44 2.71
CA PHE A 89 5.13 5.76 3.22
C PHE A 89 4.60 7.05 2.57
N PRO A 90 3.28 7.23 2.50
CA PRO A 90 2.70 8.45 1.94
C PRO A 90 2.83 9.61 2.92
N LYS A 91 3.64 10.60 2.58
CA LYS A 91 3.78 11.85 3.31
C LYS A 91 2.97 12.94 2.64
N PHE A 92 2.15 13.66 3.41
CA PHE A 92 1.40 14.79 2.90
C PHE A 92 2.33 15.95 2.54
N THR A 93 2.20 16.44 1.31
CA THR A 93 3.00 17.55 0.75
C THR A 93 2.13 18.59 0.05
N GLY A 94 0.81 18.41 0.11
CA GLY A 94 -0.17 19.29 -0.52
C GLY A 94 -0.51 20.53 0.31
N ALA A 95 -1.39 21.37 -0.24
CA ALA A 95 -1.95 22.50 0.46
C ALA A 95 -3.03 22.05 1.47
N SER A 96 -3.23 22.82 2.54
CA SER A 96 -4.30 22.59 3.51
C SER A 96 -5.66 22.49 2.79
N GLY A 97 -6.48 21.52 3.19
CA GLY A 97 -7.78 21.22 2.56
C GLY A 97 -7.70 20.21 1.40
N THR A 98 -6.52 19.74 1.03
CA THR A 98 -6.34 18.72 -0.02
C THR A 98 -5.99 17.32 0.54
N GLU A 99 -6.21 17.10 1.83
CA GLU A 99 -5.83 15.88 2.55
C GLU A 99 -6.54 14.62 2.06
N ASN A 100 -7.64 14.78 1.31
CA ASN A 100 -8.37 13.66 0.71
C ASN A 100 -7.94 13.31 -0.71
N ASN A 101 -7.07 14.12 -1.31
CA ASN A 101 -6.56 13.89 -2.66
C ASN A 101 -5.24 13.09 -2.61
N PRO A 102 -5.16 11.91 -3.22
CA PRO A 102 -3.93 11.12 -3.23
C PRO A 102 -2.76 11.83 -3.91
N ALA A 103 -3.01 12.74 -4.86
CA ALA A 103 -1.96 13.55 -5.50
C ALA A 103 -1.28 14.55 -4.55
N SER A 104 -1.87 14.80 -3.36
CA SER A 104 -1.29 15.65 -2.32
C SER A 104 -0.28 14.92 -1.41
N PHE A 105 0.09 13.71 -1.77
CA PHE A 105 1.04 12.90 -1.02
C PHE A 105 2.22 12.48 -1.89
N THR A 106 3.38 12.38 -1.27
CA THR A 106 4.60 11.86 -1.89
C THR A 106 5.09 10.65 -1.12
N CYS A 107 5.46 9.58 -1.84
CA CYS A 107 6.10 8.41 -1.22
C CYS A 107 7.52 8.75 -0.79
N THR A 108 7.81 8.66 0.51
CA THR A 108 9.11 8.99 1.10
C THR A 108 9.54 7.92 2.10
N GLU A 109 10.82 7.82 2.36
CA GLU A 109 11.41 7.01 3.43
C GLU A 109 11.43 7.78 4.75
#